data_b20e6913410202135a94e31189492007
#
_entry.id   b20e6913410202135a94e31189492007
#
_cell.length_a   1.000
_cell.length_b   1.000
_cell.length_c   1.000
_cell.angle_alpha   90.00
_cell.angle_beta   90.00
_cell.angle_gamma   90.00
#
_symmetry.space_group_name_H-M   'P 1'
#
loop_
_entity.id
_entity.type
_entity.pdbx_description
1 polymer ?
#
loop_
_entity_poly.entity_id
_entity_poly.type
_entity_poly.pdbx_seq_one_letter_code
_entity_poly.pdbx_strand_id
1 'polypeptide(L)'
;MSNYTQSENFSLLSLILPKESVVTVSEAIGQAGASGIFEVTARGSVLNEGGFLQRMFPPPAPEQHLMQTLVPNDKVDAVTDAAVQAGNLNRVGAGAVFVIDCNDARHTEKFPAPSSSVENSNGSSGTYTADLEAICCICEIGIADDIAKAALQNGAPGPTVTFGEGGGVRDKIPLLRITKGPEKEFVWCVVDKNEADEIFADMARAGHISEPGRGFMYSIPVSSGIVNVSSVASTAAHGANMEQVIAAIDEIKGGKDWRATSAEASKSKAFKTNPLKDLVGLYCIVPRDNYSDVYDAILEAGAPGVSTNFGVMIDADAGDADQAQNEEWALVYTSLGPANVDNVRDSVAKKIDEIGLDRAAFYTLPIPRALTYLGG
;
A
#
# COMPACT_ATOMS: atom_id res chain seq x y z
N MET A 1 13.58 30.18 -5.17
CA MET A 1 13.29 29.31 -6.34
C MET A 1 13.02 27.94 -5.75
N SER A 2 11.90 27.29 -6.07
CA SER A 2 11.60 25.96 -5.50
C SER A 2 12.64 24.94 -6.00
N ASN A 3 13.27 24.23 -5.08
CA ASN A 3 14.27 23.20 -5.38
C ASN A 3 13.63 21.88 -5.85
N TYR A 4 12.41 21.95 -6.40
CA TYR A 4 11.65 20.76 -6.79
C TYR A 4 11.58 20.61 -8.30
N THR A 5 11.81 19.41 -8.78
CA THR A 5 11.36 18.97 -10.10
C THR A 5 9.92 18.53 -9.98
N GLN A 6 9.00 19.21 -10.67
CA GLN A 6 7.60 18.81 -10.75
C GLN A 6 7.42 17.98 -12.00
N SER A 7 6.71 16.86 -11.87
CA SER A 7 6.27 16.04 -12.99
C SER A 7 4.85 15.54 -12.74
N GLU A 8 3.97 15.73 -13.72
CA GLU A 8 2.59 15.19 -13.72
C GLU A 8 2.52 13.76 -14.29
N ASN A 9 3.67 13.19 -14.72
CA ASN A 9 3.73 11.95 -15.46
C ASN A 9 4.47 10.85 -14.69
N PHE A 10 4.10 10.62 -13.44
CA PHE A 10 4.60 9.50 -12.64
C PHE A 10 3.47 8.57 -12.20
N SER A 11 3.81 7.32 -12.08
CA SER A 11 3.02 6.31 -11.38
C SER A 11 3.80 5.76 -10.20
N LEU A 12 3.10 5.34 -9.17
CA LEU A 12 3.64 4.58 -8.06
C LEU A 12 3.60 3.10 -8.41
N LEU A 13 4.76 2.50 -8.62
CA LEU A 13 4.89 1.04 -8.69
C LEU A 13 5.01 0.49 -7.28
N SER A 14 4.12 -0.42 -6.92
CA SER A 14 4.11 -1.09 -5.62
C SER A 14 4.26 -2.59 -5.79
N LEU A 15 5.09 -3.22 -4.94
CA LEU A 15 5.33 -4.66 -4.98
C LEU A 15 5.16 -5.24 -3.57
N ILE A 16 4.57 -6.42 -3.50
CA ILE A 16 4.54 -7.25 -2.28
C ILE A 16 5.31 -8.52 -2.61
N LEU A 17 6.46 -8.72 -1.98
CA LEU A 17 7.38 -9.80 -2.32
C LEU A 17 7.73 -10.64 -1.10
N PRO A 18 7.96 -11.95 -1.28
CA PRO A 18 8.69 -12.74 -0.31
C PRO A 18 10.12 -12.19 -0.16
N LYS A 19 10.68 -12.27 1.04
CA LYS A 19 12.03 -11.76 1.37
C LYS A 19 13.12 -12.18 0.39
N GLU A 20 13.09 -13.43 -0.02
CA GLU A 20 14.08 -14.02 -0.93
C GLU A 20 14.08 -13.40 -2.33
N SER A 21 13.00 -12.76 -2.74
CA SER A 21 12.88 -12.15 -4.07
C SER A 21 13.27 -10.67 -4.09
N VAL A 22 13.39 -10.02 -2.93
CA VAL A 22 13.59 -8.56 -2.81
C VAL A 22 14.83 -8.10 -3.59
N VAL A 23 16.00 -8.69 -3.33
CA VAL A 23 17.26 -8.26 -3.97
C VAL A 23 17.20 -8.41 -5.48
N THR A 24 16.81 -9.60 -5.96
CA THR A 24 16.75 -9.90 -7.39
C THR A 24 15.78 -8.99 -8.13
N VAL A 25 14.63 -8.70 -7.52
CA VAL A 25 13.63 -7.82 -8.14
C VAL A 25 14.09 -6.37 -8.09
N SER A 26 14.69 -5.90 -6.98
CA SER A 26 15.22 -4.53 -6.88
C SER A 26 16.28 -4.25 -7.94
N GLU A 27 17.21 -5.18 -8.15
CA GLU A 27 18.24 -5.07 -9.19
C GLU A 27 17.63 -5.02 -10.59
N ALA A 28 16.63 -5.88 -10.86
CA ALA A 28 16.00 -5.95 -12.18
C ALA A 28 15.21 -4.68 -12.50
N ILE A 29 14.40 -4.17 -11.55
CA ILE A 29 13.64 -2.93 -11.77
C ILE A 29 14.56 -1.71 -11.83
N GLY A 30 15.66 -1.71 -11.09
CA GLY A 30 16.71 -0.69 -11.20
C GLY A 30 17.32 -0.64 -12.60
N GLN A 31 17.71 -1.77 -13.15
CA GLN A 31 18.21 -1.88 -14.54
C GLN A 31 17.17 -1.46 -15.58
N ALA A 32 15.88 -1.61 -15.28
CA ALA A 32 14.78 -1.16 -16.13
C ALA A 32 14.46 0.34 -15.98
N GLY A 33 15.13 1.05 -15.07
CA GLY A 33 15.05 2.48 -14.89
C GLY A 33 14.22 2.96 -13.70
N ALA A 34 13.91 2.08 -12.73
CA ALA A 34 13.47 2.50 -11.41
C ALA A 34 14.67 2.97 -10.57
N SER A 35 14.47 3.95 -9.70
CA SER A 35 15.45 4.32 -8.68
C SER A 35 14.71 4.80 -7.42
N GLY A 36 15.38 4.79 -6.27
CA GLY A 36 14.74 5.19 -5.03
C GLY A 36 13.58 4.28 -4.63
N ILE A 37 13.89 3.01 -4.35
CA ILE A 37 12.91 2.02 -3.93
C ILE A 37 12.77 2.09 -2.41
N PHE A 38 11.64 2.57 -1.93
CA PHE A 38 11.30 2.56 -0.50
C PHE A 38 10.78 1.17 -0.12
N GLU A 39 11.44 0.53 0.81
CA GLU A 39 11.16 -0.83 1.27
C GLU A 39 10.73 -0.85 2.73
N VAL A 40 9.63 -1.53 3.02
CA VAL A 40 9.09 -1.75 4.37
C VAL A 40 8.97 -3.25 4.63
N THR A 41 9.49 -3.71 5.76
CA THR A 41 9.27 -5.08 6.22
C THR A 41 7.79 -5.31 6.51
N ALA A 42 7.27 -6.42 6.03
CA ALA A 42 5.89 -6.82 6.16
C ALA A 42 5.76 -8.28 6.59
N ARG A 43 4.56 -8.65 7.00
CA ARG A 43 4.20 -10.06 7.19
C ARG A 43 2.97 -10.41 6.37
N GLY A 44 2.95 -11.60 5.84
CA GLY A 44 1.75 -12.17 5.24
C GLY A 44 0.73 -12.59 6.28
N SER A 45 -0.44 -13.02 5.84
CA SER A 45 -1.52 -13.47 6.68
C SER A 45 -1.57 -14.98 6.76
N VAL A 46 -1.98 -15.49 7.94
CA VAL A 46 -2.15 -16.93 8.22
C VAL A 46 -3.61 -17.20 8.52
N LEU A 47 -4.26 -18.01 7.67
CA LEU A 47 -5.57 -18.59 7.99
C LEU A 47 -5.38 -19.75 8.96
N ASN A 48 -5.68 -19.52 10.23
CA ASN A 48 -5.64 -20.57 11.24
C ASN A 48 -7.06 -21.09 11.54
N GLU A 49 -7.51 -22.09 10.78
CA GLU A 49 -8.78 -22.78 10.98
C GLU A 49 -8.62 -24.08 11.79
N GLY A 50 -7.44 -24.31 12.35
CA GLY A 50 -7.09 -25.52 13.08
C GLY A 50 -7.73 -25.67 14.46
N GLY A 51 -7.58 -26.87 15.03
CA GLY A 51 -8.03 -27.20 16.38
C GLY A 51 -7.30 -26.40 17.48
N PHE A 52 -7.71 -26.61 18.74
CA PHE A 52 -7.21 -25.86 19.91
C PHE A 52 -5.68 -25.75 19.99
N LEU A 53 -4.94 -26.83 19.67
CA LEU A 53 -3.47 -26.82 19.69
C LEU A 53 -2.86 -25.92 18.60
N GLN A 54 -3.43 -25.87 17.40
CA GLN A 54 -2.98 -25.01 16.32
C GLN A 54 -3.30 -23.54 16.59
N ARG A 55 -4.38 -23.26 17.35
CA ARG A 55 -4.67 -21.91 17.83
C ARG A 55 -3.68 -21.45 18.91
N MET A 56 -3.16 -22.36 19.73
CA MET A 56 -2.13 -22.06 20.71
C MET A 56 -0.74 -21.86 20.08
N PHE A 57 -0.47 -22.53 18.98
CA PHE A 57 0.82 -22.47 18.25
C PHE A 57 0.53 -22.26 16.75
N PRO A 58 0.14 -21.02 16.35
CA PRO A 58 -0.07 -20.72 14.94
C PRO A 58 1.24 -20.88 14.16
N PRO A 59 1.19 -21.30 12.87
CA PRO A 59 2.37 -21.26 12.04
C PRO A 59 2.90 -19.82 11.92
N PRO A 60 4.20 -19.64 11.77
CA PRO A 60 4.76 -18.31 11.58
C PRO A 60 4.19 -17.68 10.31
N ALA A 61 3.85 -16.40 10.39
CA ALA A 61 3.46 -15.63 9.23
C ALA A 61 4.65 -15.54 8.24
N PRO A 62 4.40 -15.68 6.93
CA PRO A 62 5.47 -15.55 5.94
C PRO A 62 6.03 -14.12 5.98
N GLU A 63 7.35 -14.01 5.99
CA GLU A 63 8.03 -12.72 5.89
C GLU A 63 7.86 -12.17 4.48
N GLN A 64 7.39 -10.96 4.39
CA GLN A 64 7.14 -10.24 3.15
C GLN A 64 7.72 -8.84 3.23
N HIS A 65 7.85 -8.20 2.08
CA HIS A 65 8.30 -6.83 1.95
C HIS A 65 7.36 -6.08 1.03
N LEU A 66 6.96 -4.89 1.46
CA LEU A 66 6.25 -3.92 0.62
C LEU A 66 7.28 -2.95 0.08
N MET A 67 7.41 -2.88 -1.25
CA MET A 67 8.33 -2.00 -1.94
C MET A 67 7.54 -1.00 -2.78
N GLN A 68 7.99 0.26 -2.80
CA GLN A 68 7.33 1.33 -3.54
C GLN A 68 8.38 2.21 -4.22
N THR A 69 8.16 2.53 -5.49
CA THR A 69 9.02 3.45 -6.25
C THR A 69 8.19 4.29 -7.21
N LEU A 70 8.61 5.54 -7.38
CA LEU A 70 8.03 6.44 -8.39
C LEU A 70 8.67 6.15 -9.74
N VAL A 71 7.86 5.86 -10.74
CA VAL A 71 8.31 5.52 -12.10
C VAL A 71 7.67 6.47 -13.10
N PRO A 72 8.44 7.08 -14.02
CA PRO A 72 7.87 7.83 -15.13
C PRO A 72 6.91 6.96 -15.95
N ASN A 73 5.78 7.53 -16.39
CA ASN A 73 4.72 6.77 -17.07
C ASN A 73 5.19 6.06 -18.35
N ASP A 74 6.18 6.61 -19.03
CA ASP A 74 6.80 6.01 -20.23
C ASP A 74 7.69 4.79 -19.94
N LYS A 75 8.05 4.55 -18.67
CA LYS A 75 8.87 3.40 -18.24
C LYS A 75 8.09 2.36 -17.44
N VAL A 76 6.85 2.64 -17.05
CA VAL A 76 6.05 1.78 -16.18
C VAL A 76 5.96 0.35 -16.70
N ASP A 77 5.69 0.17 -17.99
CA ASP A 77 5.56 -1.17 -18.58
C ASP A 77 6.89 -1.94 -18.50
N ALA A 78 8.01 -1.29 -18.84
CA ALA A 78 9.32 -1.93 -18.80
C ALA A 78 9.73 -2.33 -17.38
N VAL A 79 9.50 -1.45 -16.41
CA VAL A 79 9.82 -1.71 -15.00
C VAL A 79 8.92 -2.81 -14.42
N THR A 80 7.62 -2.80 -14.79
CA THR A 80 6.66 -3.82 -14.37
C THR A 80 7.03 -5.20 -14.95
N ASP A 81 7.36 -5.26 -16.25
CA ASP A 81 7.80 -6.50 -16.91
C ASP A 81 9.09 -7.06 -16.27
N ALA A 82 10.05 -6.20 -15.93
CA ALA A 82 11.26 -6.58 -15.23
C ALA A 82 10.95 -7.19 -13.85
N ALA A 83 10.05 -6.57 -13.07
CA ALA A 83 9.62 -7.08 -11.78
C ALA A 83 8.94 -8.45 -11.91
N VAL A 84 8.03 -8.61 -12.88
CA VAL A 84 7.30 -9.87 -13.13
C VAL A 84 8.25 -10.99 -13.50
N GLN A 85 9.21 -10.74 -14.37
CA GLN A 85 10.17 -11.74 -14.81
C GLN A 85 11.14 -12.14 -13.68
N ALA A 86 11.74 -11.17 -13.00
CA ALA A 86 12.70 -11.40 -11.94
C ALA A 86 12.06 -12.10 -10.72
N GLY A 87 10.85 -11.68 -10.33
CA GLY A 87 10.10 -12.24 -9.20
C GLY A 87 9.30 -13.50 -9.56
N ASN A 88 9.22 -13.91 -10.82
CA ASN A 88 8.32 -14.96 -11.31
C ASN A 88 6.85 -14.73 -10.86
N LEU A 89 6.40 -13.47 -10.86
CA LEU A 89 5.13 -13.06 -10.25
C LEU A 89 3.89 -13.65 -10.93
N ASN A 90 4.04 -14.36 -12.04
CA ASN A 90 2.97 -15.17 -12.67
C ASN A 90 2.64 -16.46 -11.90
N ARG A 91 3.43 -16.81 -10.87
CA ARG A 91 3.20 -18.02 -10.05
C ARG A 91 2.46 -17.67 -8.78
N VAL A 92 1.54 -18.55 -8.39
CA VAL A 92 0.85 -18.44 -7.11
C VAL A 92 1.86 -18.44 -5.95
N GLY A 93 1.73 -17.50 -5.05
CA GLY A 93 2.62 -17.32 -3.91
C GLY A 93 3.88 -16.50 -4.18
N ALA A 94 4.12 -16.09 -5.43
CA ALA A 94 5.32 -15.33 -5.78
C ALA A 94 5.28 -13.86 -5.35
N GLY A 95 4.08 -13.31 -5.10
CA GLY A 95 3.91 -11.93 -4.70
C GLY A 95 2.96 -11.14 -5.59
N ALA A 96 3.07 -9.83 -5.57
CA ALA A 96 2.29 -8.93 -6.39
C ALA A 96 3.13 -7.78 -6.92
N VAL A 97 2.74 -7.26 -8.08
CA VAL A 97 3.15 -5.95 -8.59
C VAL A 97 1.91 -5.23 -9.10
N PHE A 98 1.77 -3.96 -8.72
CA PHE A 98 0.65 -3.15 -9.15
C PHE A 98 1.03 -1.69 -9.27
N VAL A 99 0.38 -1.02 -10.20
CA VAL A 99 0.63 0.36 -10.61
C VAL A 99 -0.53 1.25 -10.18
N ILE A 100 -0.21 2.39 -9.60
CA ILE A 100 -1.18 3.41 -9.18
C ILE A 100 -0.78 4.73 -9.83
N ASP A 101 -1.70 5.35 -10.56
CA ASP A 101 -1.43 6.64 -11.20
C ASP A 101 -1.36 7.76 -10.16
N CYS A 102 -0.29 8.55 -10.20
CA CYS A 102 -0.16 9.74 -9.37
C CYS A 102 -0.88 10.93 -10.01
N ASN A 103 -1.58 11.73 -9.18
CA ASN A 103 -2.16 12.99 -9.66
C ASN A 103 -1.09 14.08 -9.83
N ASP A 104 -0.09 14.09 -8.95
CA ASP A 104 1.06 15.02 -8.94
C ASP A 104 2.20 14.32 -8.20
N ALA A 105 3.43 14.52 -8.67
CA ALA A 105 4.63 14.05 -7.99
C ALA A 105 5.74 15.12 -8.09
N ARG A 106 6.48 15.30 -6.99
CA ARG A 106 7.58 16.24 -6.87
C ARG A 106 8.72 15.61 -6.08
N HIS A 107 9.94 15.88 -6.50
CA HIS A 107 11.10 15.45 -5.75
C HIS A 107 12.18 16.55 -5.73
N THR A 108 13.00 16.54 -4.70
CA THR A 108 14.17 17.40 -4.57
C THR A 108 15.33 16.86 -5.43
N GLU A 109 16.35 17.69 -5.63
CA GLU A 109 17.44 17.42 -6.57
C GLU A 109 18.20 16.11 -6.30
N LYS A 110 18.42 15.77 -5.02
CA LYS A 110 19.18 14.56 -4.63
C LYS A 110 18.30 13.39 -4.20
N PHE A 111 16.99 13.49 -4.36
CA PHE A 111 16.15 12.32 -4.19
C PHE A 111 16.50 11.31 -5.30
N PRO A 112 16.70 10.02 -4.99
CA PRO A 112 16.96 9.03 -6.02
C PRO A 112 15.73 8.90 -6.91
N ALA A 113 15.71 9.66 -7.98
CA ALA A 113 14.64 9.68 -8.97
C ALA A 113 15.14 9.06 -10.28
N PRO A 114 14.28 8.36 -11.02
CA PRO A 114 14.69 7.67 -12.24
C PRO A 114 15.27 8.65 -13.26
N SER A 115 16.45 8.32 -13.79
CA SER A 115 17.06 9.11 -14.85
C SER A 115 16.36 8.87 -16.18
N SER A 116 16.23 9.92 -17.01
CA SER A 116 15.59 9.85 -18.32
C SER A 116 16.42 9.12 -19.42
N SER A 117 17.56 8.51 -19.05
CA SER A 117 18.57 8.04 -20.01
C SER A 117 18.55 6.54 -20.33
N VAL A 118 17.61 5.76 -19.83
CA VAL A 118 17.51 4.33 -20.18
C VAL A 118 16.74 4.18 -21.49
N GLU A 119 17.37 3.56 -22.50
CA GLU A 119 16.73 3.27 -23.77
C GLU A 119 15.52 2.34 -23.57
N ASN A 120 14.38 2.69 -24.18
CA ASN A 120 13.15 1.90 -24.13
C ASN A 120 13.40 0.46 -24.60
N SER A 121 13.23 -0.50 -23.72
CA SER A 121 13.11 -1.91 -24.10
C SER A 121 11.70 -2.09 -24.71
N ASN A 122 11.64 -2.35 -26.00
CA ASN A 122 10.41 -2.63 -26.72
C ASN A 122 9.77 -3.95 -26.23
N GLY A 123 8.56 -3.86 -25.72
CA GLY A 123 7.63 -4.97 -25.69
C GLY A 123 7.06 -5.30 -24.33
N SER A 124 5.90 -4.78 -24.00
CA SER A 124 5.04 -5.38 -22.98
C SER A 124 4.69 -6.81 -23.40
N SER A 125 5.12 -7.79 -22.62
CA SER A 125 4.82 -9.21 -22.87
C SER A 125 3.77 -9.77 -21.90
N GLY A 126 3.33 -8.98 -20.93
CA GLY A 126 2.42 -9.40 -19.86
C GLY A 126 0.97 -8.95 -20.08
N THR A 127 0.03 -9.83 -19.80
CA THR A 127 -1.38 -9.45 -19.69
C THR A 127 -1.61 -9.01 -18.24
N TYR A 128 -1.60 -7.70 -18.01
CA TYR A 128 -1.89 -7.11 -16.70
C TYR A 128 -3.39 -6.87 -16.54
N THR A 129 -3.88 -7.10 -15.31
CA THR A 129 -5.29 -6.85 -14.99
C THR A 129 -5.46 -5.38 -14.61
N ALA A 130 -6.39 -4.68 -15.27
CA ALA A 130 -6.73 -3.27 -15.00
C ALA A 130 -7.89 -3.08 -14.00
N ASP A 131 -8.58 -4.17 -13.64
CA ASP A 131 -9.74 -4.13 -12.76
C ASP A 131 -9.39 -4.52 -11.31
N LEU A 132 -8.42 -3.80 -10.74
CA LEU A 132 -7.95 -4.01 -9.37
C LEU A 132 -8.19 -2.77 -8.52
N GLU A 133 -8.30 -2.99 -7.21
CA GLU A 133 -8.39 -1.96 -6.18
C GLU A 133 -7.48 -2.36 -5.01
N ALA A 134 -6.64 -1.43 -4.55
CA ALA A 134 -5.83 -1.60 -3.35
C ALA A 134 -6.59 -1.05 -2.15
N ILE A 135 -6.80 -1.87 -1.13
CA ILE A 135 -7.46 -1.50 0.12
C ILE A 135 -6.42 -1.45 1.22
N CYS A 136 -6.36 -0.36 1.96
CA CYS A 136 -5.52 -0.19 3.14
C CYS A 136 -6.39 0.06 4.37
N CYS A 137 -6.19 -0.73 5.42
CA CYS A 137 -6.83 -0.54 6.72
C CYS A 137 -5.76 -0.25 7.77
N ILE A 138 -5.77 0.96 8.32
CA ILE A 138 -4.90 1.41 9.41
C ILE A 138 -5.64 1.19 10.71
N CYS A 139 -5.12 0.34 11.59
CA CYS A 139 -5.79 -0.09 12.81
C CYS A 139 -4.86 -0.08 14.03
N GLU A 140 -5.44 -0.31 15.20
CA GLU A 140 -4.68 -0.53 16.44
C GLU A 140 -3.93 -1.85 16.37
N ILE A 141 -2.78 -1.93 17.06
CA ILE A 141 -1.99 -3.15 17.19
C ILE A 141 -2.85 -4.31 17.73
N GLY A 142 -2.72 -5.46 17.10
CA GLY A 142 -3.37 -6.72 17.49
C GLY A 142 -4.74 -6.95 16.84
N ILE A 143 -5.20 -6.06 15.94
CA ILE A 143 -6.48 -6.22 15.23
C ILE A 143 -6.28 -6.64 13.77
N ALA A 144 -5.09 -6.47 13.23
CA ALA A 144 -4.79 -6.75 11.83
C ALA A 144 -5.14 -8.19 11.40
N ASP A 145 -4.95 -9.18 12.26
CA ASP A 145 -5.23 -10.57 11.93
C ASP A 145 -6.73 -10.84 11.75
N ASP A 146 -7.59 -10.20 12.53
CA ASP A 146 -9.04 -10.31 12.37
C ASP A 146 -9.51 -9.64 11.07
N ILE A 147 -8.93 -8.48 10.73
CA ILE A 147 -9.19 -7.76 9.48
C ILE A 147 -8.71 -8.58 8.27
N ALA A 148 -7.49 -9.11 8.33
CA ALA A 148 -6.92 -9.93 7.28
C ALA A 148 -7.72 -11.23 7.08
N LYS A 149 -8.17 -11.86 8.17
CA LYS A 149 -9.04 -13.03 8.11
C LYS A 149 -10.37 -12.73 7.43
N ALA A 150 -10.99 -11.60 7.72
CA ALA A 150 -12.23 -11.18 7.06
C ALA A 150 -12.04 -11.00 5.55
N ALA A 151 -10.92 -10.40 5.12
CA ALA A 151 -10.57 -10.27 3.72
C ALA A 151 -10.39 -11.64 3.04
N LEU A 152 -9.63 -12.54 3.66
CA LEU A 152 -9.39 -13.90 3.14
C LEU A 152 -10.67 -14.73 3.01
N GLN A 153 -11.61 -14.60 3.95
CA GLN A 153 -12.89 -15.30 3.91
C GLN A 153 -13.77 -14.86 2.73
N ASN A 154 -13.52 -13.68 2.20
CA ASN A 154 -14.19 -13.15 1.02
C ASN A 154 -13.35 -13.26 -0.26
N GLY A 155 -12.29 -14.05 -0.24
CA GLY A 155 -11.49 -14.36 -1.42
C GLY A 155 -10.37 -13.38 -1.76
N ALA A 156 -10.07 -12.42 -0.87
CA ALA A 156 -8.93 -11.56 -1.09
C ALA A 156 -7.63 -12.39 -1.17
N PRO A 157 -6.78 -12.15 -2.18
CA PRO A 157 -5.46 -12.75 -2.21
C PRO A 157 -4.63 -12.19 -1.06
N GLY A 158 -3.92 -13.05 -0.37
CA GLY A 158 -3.02 -12.88 0.77
C GLY A 158 -2.81 -11.48 1.34
N PRO A 159 -3.64 -11.01 2.28
CA PRO A 159 -3.43 -9.72 2.92
C PRO A 159 -2.04 -9.61 3.54
N THR A 160 -1.43 -8.45 3.38
CA THR A 160 -0.08 -8.12 3.87
C THR A 160 -0.16 -7.07 4.95
N VAL A 161 0.57 -7.27 6.05
CA VAL A 161 0.55 -6.37 7.21
C VAL A 161 1.91 -5.69 7.36
N THR A 162 1.92 -4.36 7.32
CA THR A 162 3.07 -3.53 7.68
C THR A 162 2.84 -2.84 9.02
N PHE A 163 3.91 -2.28 9.60
CA PHE A 163 3.89 -1.61 10.89
C PHE A 163 4.33 -0.16 10.73
N GLY A 164 3.84 0.68 11.62
CA GLY A 164 4.22 2.09 11.63
C GLY A 164 3.55 2.85 12.76
N GLU A 165 3.47 4.14 12.60
CA GLU A 165 2.88 5.05 13.58
C GLU A 165 1.71 5.80 12.94
N GLY A 166 0.77 6.24 13.77
CA GLY A 166 -0.34 7.09 13.35
C GLY A 166 -0.78 7.99 14.49
N GLY A 167 -1.08 9.24 14.15
CA GLY A 167 -1.60 10.21 15.09
C GLY A 167 -2.56 11.19 14.43
N GLY A 168 -3.31 11.91 15.24
CA GLY A 168 -4.27 12.88 14.77
C GLY A 168 -4.32 14.13 15.65
N VAL A 169 -5.15 15.09 15.25
CA VAL A 169 -5.32 16.36 16.00
C VAL A 169 -5.69 16.12 17.48
N ARG A 170 -6.35 15.00 17.77
CA ARG A 170 -6.72 14.61 19.16
C ARG A 170 -5.52 14.24 20.02
N ASP A 171 -4.41 13.78 19.41
CA ASP A 171 -3.20 13.39 20.14
C ASP A 171 -2.38 14.57 20.63
N LYS A 172 -2.74 15.80 20.20
CA LYS A 172 -2.21 17.06 20.77
C LYS A 172 -2.74 17.32 22.18
N ILE A 173 -3.76 16.59 22.67
CA ILE A 173 -4.24 16.65 24.04
C ILE A 173 -3.43 15.66 24.88
N PRO A 174 -2.54 16.11 25.81
CA PRO A 174 -1.59 15.25 26.53
C PRO A 174 -2.24 14.06 27.25
N LEU A 175 -3.47 14.24 27.73
CA LEU A 175 -4.20 13.20 28.48
C LEU A 175 -4.67 12.04 27.56
N LEU A 176 -4.94 12.30 26.28
CA LEU A 176 -5.37 11.28 25.31
C LEU A 176 -4.19 10.52 24.70
N ARG A 177 -3.02 11.16 24.63
CA ARG A 177 -1.78 10.53 24.14
C ARG A 177 -1.28 9.39 25.05
N ILE A 178 -1.62 9.43 26.33
CA ILE A 178 -1.21 8.44 27.33
C ILE A 178 -1.99 7.12 27.20
N THR A 179 -3.18 7.15 26.62
CA THR A 179 -4.09 5.99 26.58
C THR A 179 -3.97 5.13 25.31
N LYS A 180 -3.40 5.65 24.23
CA LYS A 180 -3.21 4.93 22.95
C LYS A 180 -1.83 5.25 22.41
N GLY A 181 -0.99 4.21 22.27
CA GLY A 181 0.31 4.34 21.61
C GLY A 181 0.19 4.81 20.16
N PRO A 182 1.24 5.45 19.61
CA PRO A 182 1.27 5.86 18.20
C PRO A 182 1.32 4.66 17.25
N GLU A 183 1.74 3.50 17.74
CA GLU A 183 1.94 2.29 16.94
C GLU A 183 0.65 1.81 16.28
N LYS A 184 0.74 1.48 14.99
CA LYS A 184 -0.37 1.02 14.15
C LYS A 184 0.05 -0.18 13.29
N GLU A 185 -0.96 -0.97 12.93
CA GLU A 185 -0.86 -1.97 11.88
C GLU A 185 -1.59 -1.48 10.63
N PHE A 186 -1.03 -1.83 9.47
CA PHE A 186 -1.56 -1.45 8.16
C PHE A 186 -1.83 -2.73 7.38
N VAL A 187 -3.08 -3.06 7.18
CA VAL A 187 -3.50 -4.25 6.43
C VAL A 187 -3.74 -3.86 4.98
N TRP A 188 -2.93 -4.39 4.09
CA TRP A 188 -3.02 -4.17 2.65
C TRP A 188 -3.63 -5.37 1.96
N CYS A 189 -4.62 -5.12 1.09
CA CYS A 189 -5.19 -6.10 0.16
C CYS A 189 -5.27 -5.48 -1.22
N VAL A 190 -4.86 -6.22 -2.25
CA VAL A 190 -5.13 -5.85 -3.65
C VAL A 190 -6.10 -6.88 -4.20
N VAL A 191 -7.27 -6.42 -4.61
CA VAL A 191 -8.43 -7.27 -4.91
C VAL A 191 -9.04 -6.93 -6.26
N ASP A 192 -9.80 -7.84 -6.82
CA ASP A 192 -10.61 -7.56 -8.01
C ASP A 192 -11.67 -6.51 -7.66
N LYS A 193 -11.85 -5.54 -8.54
CA LYS A 193 -12.78 -4.42 -8.36
C LYS A 193 -14.23 -4.86 -8.12
N ASN A 194 -14.62 -6.01 -8.67
CA ASN A 194 -15.96 -6.56 -8.46
C ASN A 194 -16.18 -7.09 -7.04
N GLU A 195 -15.11 -7.45 -6.33
CA GLU A 195 -15.15 -7.98 -4.96
C GLU A 195 -14.80 -6.90 -3.91
N ALA A 196 -14.23 -5.78 -4.36
CA ALA A 196 -13.70 -4.73 -3.49
C ALA A 196 -14.73 -4.15 -2.50
N ASP A 197 -15.99 -4.01 -2.90
CA ASP A 197 -17.04 -3.47 -2.04
C ASP A 197 -17.35 -4.39 -0.85
N GLU A 198 -17.44 -5.70 -1.08
CA GLU A 198 -17.74 -6.69 -0.05
C GLU A 198 -16.55 -6.89 0.88
N ILE A 199 -15.35 -7.03 0.32
CA ILE A 199 -14.11 -7.15 1.09
C ILE A 199 -13.90 -5.91 1.96
N PHE A 200 -14.07 -4.70 1.40
CA PHE A 200 -13.97 -3.45 2.14
C PHE A 200 -14.97 -3.42 3.32
N ALA A 201 -16.21 -3.78 3.10
CA ALA A 201 -17.23 -3.78 4.14
C ALA A 201 -16.92 -4.78 5.27
N ASP A 202 -16.42 -5.97 4.93
CA ASP A 202 -16.12 -7.00 5.92
C ASP A 202 -14.84 -6.72 6.70
N MET A 203 -13.80 -6.19 6.05
CA MET A 203 -12.61 -5.66 6.74
C MET A 203 -12.98 -4.54 7.72
N ALA A 204 -13.82 -3.58 7.28
CA ALA A 204 -14.26 -2.48 8.12
C ALA A 204 -15.06 -2.95 9.34
N ARG A 205 -15.88 -3.98 9.17
CA ARG A 205 -16.66 -4.60 10.26
C ARG A 205 -15.76 -5.32 11.24
N ALA A 206 -14.82 -6.13 10.75
CA ALA A 206 -13.87 -6.87 11.57
C ALA A 206 -12.96 -5.94 12.40
N GLY A 207 -12.53 -4.82 11.81
CA GLY A 207 -11.70 -3.79 12.47
C GLY A 207 -12.49 -2.79 13.31
N HIS A 208 -13.84 -2.85 13.32
CA HIS A 208 -14.70 -1.86 13.99
C HIS A 208 -14.40 -0.41 13.57
N ILE A 209 -14.03 -0.20 12.30
CA ILE A 209 -13.47 1.09 11.81
C ILE A 209 -14.45 2.27 11.97
N SER A 210 -15.74 1.99 12.05
CA SER A 210 -16.78 3.01 12.30
C SER A 210 -16.89 3.44 13.78
N GLU A 211 -16.11 2.86 14.68
CA GLU A 211 -16.12 3.20 16.11
C GLU A 211 -15.00 4.23 16.44
N PRO A 212 -15.17 5.03 17.51
CA PRO A 212 -14.18 6.03 17.88
C PRO A 212 -12.78 5.46 18.11
N GLY A 213 -11.79 6.01 17.40
CA GLY A 213 -10.36 5.70 17.59
C GLY A 213 -9.92 4.32 17.10
N ARG A 214 -10.76 3.60 16.35
CA ARG A 214 -10.41 2.26 15.85
C ARG A 214 -9.50 2.27 14.64
N GLY A 215 -9.58 3.31 13.82
CA GLY A 215 -8.67 3.42 12.67
C GLY A 215 -9.22 4.24 11.52
N PHE A 216 -8.55 4.09 10.40
CA PHE A 216 -8.88 4.70 9.13
C PHE A 216 -8.69 3.66 8.02
N MET A 217 -9.63 3.57 7.12
CA MET A 217 -9.58 2.63 6.02
C MET A 217 -9.91 3.34 4.71
N TYR A 218 -9.19 3.00 3.64
CA TYR A 218 -9.38 3.62 2.34
C TYR A 218 -9.05 2.66 1.21
N SER A 219 -9.49 3.00 0.00
CA SER A 219 -9.11 2.30 -1.21
C SER A 219 -8.53 3.23 -2.26
N ILE A 220 -7.66 2.66 -3.09
CA ILE A 220 -6.97 3.34 -4.18
C ILE A 220 -7.20 2.52 -5.46
N PRO A 221 -7.59 3.14 -6.59
CA PRO A 221 -7.69 2.45 -7.85
C PRO A 221 -6.30 2.02 -8.34
N VAL A 222 -6.21 0.81 -8.87
CA VAL A 222 -5.00 0.26 -9.46
C VAL A 222 -5.15 0.28 -10.98
N SER A 223 -4.20 0.88 -11.68
CA SER A 223 -4.24 1.04 -13.13
C SER A 223 -3.94 -0.27 -13.86
N SER A 224 -3.00 -1.04 -13.32
CA SER A 224 -2.63 -2.37 -13.84
C SER A 224 -1.86 -3.18 -12.80
N GLY A 225 -1.87 -4.52 -12.90
CA GLY A 225 -1.09 -5.34 -11.99
C GLY A 225 -1.27 -6.83 -12.15
N ILE A 226 -0.46 -7.57 -11.40
CA ILE A 226 -0.57 -9.01 -11.16
C ILE A 226 -0.54 -9.23 -9.65
N VAL A 227 -1.51 -9.99 -9.15
CA VAL A 227 -1.62 -10.30 -7.72
C VAL A 227 -1.69 -11.81 -7.53
N ASN A 228 -0.59 -12.38 -7.06
CA ASN A 228 -0.41 -13.79 -6.79
C ASN A 228 0.16 -14.01 -5.37
N VAL A 229 -0.19 -13.14 -4.44
CA VAL A 229 0.15 -13.30 -3.02
C VAL A 229 -0.68 -14.45 -2.46
N SER A 230 -0.06 -15.40 -1.80
CA SER A 230 -0.79 -16.48 -1.13
C SER A 230 -0.77 -16.29 0.39
N SER A 231 -1.88 -16.67 1.03
CA SER A 231 -1.94 -16.84 2.47
C SER A 231 -1.53 -18.26 2.85
N VAL A 232 -0.87 -18.39 4.00
CA VAL A 232 -0.62 -19.71 4.58
C VAL A 232 -1.91 -20.20 5.23
N ALA A 233 -2.55 -21.19 4.61
CA ALA A 233 -3.66 -21.90 5.23
C ALA A 233 -3.11 -23.02 6.10
N SER A 234 -3.27 -22.91 7.41
CA SER A 234 -3.01 -24.02 8.33
C SER A 234 -4.22 -24.96 8.33
N THR A 235 -4.37 -25.74 7.26
CA THR A 235 -5.48 -26.69 7.17
C THR A 235 -5.03 -28.13 7.36
N ALA A 236 -5.57 -28.76 8.40
CA ALA A 236 -5.73 -30.20 8.42
C ALA A 236 -6.97 -30.65 7.60
N ALA A 237 -7.71 -29.70 7.01
CA ALA A 237 -8.91 -29.99 6.23
C ALA A 237 -8.62 -29.86 4.74
N HIS A 238 -8.93 -30.92 3.99
CA HIS A 238 -8.76 -31.00 2.53
C HIS A 238 -9.83 -30.20 1.76
N GLY A 239 -10.19 -28.99 2.25
CA GLY A 239 -11.12 -28.08 1.58
C GLY A 239 -10.37 -26.99 0.82
N ALA A 240 -10.83 -26.68 -0.39
CA ALA A 240 -10.36 -25.53 -1.13
C ALA A 240 -10.70 -24.24 -0.35
N ASN A 241 -9.76 -23.28 -0.28
CA ASN A 241 -10.06 -21.95 0.24
C ASN A 241 -10.92 -21.16 -0.77
N MET A 242 -11.49 -20.03 -0.35
CA MET A 242 -12.38 -19.23 -1.20
C MET A 242 -11.68 -18.76 -2.48
N GLU A 243 -10.42 -18.35 -2.39
CA GLU A 243 -9.57 -17.95 -3.53
C GLU A 243 -9.46 -19.08 -4.57
N GLN A 244 -9.19 -20.31 -4.12
CA GLN A 244 -9.12 -21.50 -4.98
C GLN A 244 -10.46 -21.84 -5.62
N VAL A 245 -11.56 -21.65 -4.87
CA VAL A 245 -12.92 -21.86 -5.39
C VAL A 245 -13.24 -20.82 -6.48
N ILE A 246 -12.92 -19.56 -6.26
CA ILE A 246 -13.12 -18.48 -7.21
C ILE A 246 -12.26 -18.73 -8.47
N ALA A 247 -11.00 -19.10 -8.31
CA ALA A 247 -10.11 -19.40 -9.43
C ALA A 247 -10.63 -20.59 -10.26
N ALA A 248 -11.14 -21.64 -9.61
CA ALA A 248 -11.74 -22.78 -10.30
C ALA A 248 -13.03 -22.40 -11.07
N ILE A 249 -13.84 -21.50 -10.51
CA ILE A 249 -15.04 -21.00 -11.23
C ILE A 249 -14.64 -20.13 -12.42
N ASP A 250 -13.61 -19.29 -12.31
CA ASP A 250 -13.06 -18.50 -13.40
C ASP A 250 -12.63 -19.39 -14.57
N GLU A 251 -11.93 -20.48 -14.26
CA GLU A 251 -11.51 -21.46 -15.27
C GLU A 251 -12.71 -22.14 -15.95
N ILE A 252 -13.69 -22.62 -15.16
CA ILE A 252 -14.91 -23.24 -15.67
C ILE A 252 -15.74 -22.29 -16.52
N LYS A 253 -15.81 -21.02 -16.15
CA LYS A 253 -16.59 -19.98 -16.84
C LYS A 253 -15.85 -19.35 -18.02
N GLY A 254 -14.55 -19.62 -18.16
CA GLY A 254 -13.70 -19.04 -19.19
C GLY A 254 -13.42 -17.55 -19.00
N GLY A 255 -13.51 -17.04 -17.77
CA GLY A 255 -13.22 -15.65 -17.43
C GLY A 255 -13.91 -15.17 -16.16
N LYS A 256 -13.74 -13.88 -15.85
CA LYS A 256 -14.19 -13.24 -14.61
C LYS A 256 -15.55 -12.54 -14.71
N ASP A 257 -16.21 -12.53 -15.87
CA ASP A 257 -17.44 -11.76 -16.13
C ASP A 257 -18.62 -12.16 -15.20
N TRP A 258 -18.65 -13.41 -14.75
CA TRP A 258 -19.65 -13.89 -13.79
C TRP A 258 -19.58 -13.18 -12.43
N ARG A 259 -18.40 -12.67 -12.05
CA ARG A 259 -18.18 -11.96 -10.78
C ARG A 259 -18.98 -10.65 -10.75
N ALA A 260 -19.06 -9.90 -11.86
CA ALA A 260 -19.85 -8.69 -11.96
C ALA A 260 -21.33 -8.93 -11.65
N THR A 261 -21.90 -10.04 -12.16
CA THR A 261 -23.30 -10.43 -11.91
C THR A 261 -23.53 -10.81 -10.45
N SER A 262 -22.55 -11.47 -9.80
CA SER A 262 -22.61 -11.83 -8.39
C SER A 262 -22.50 -10.61 -7.48
N ALA A 263 -21.63 -9.65 -7.82
CA ALA A 263 -21.46 -8.38 -7.10
C ALA A 263 -22.72 -7.53 -7.10
N GLU A 264 -23.48 -7.47 -8.22
CA GLU A 264 -24.78 -6.80 -8.26
C GLU A 264 -25.81 -7.42 -7.31
N ALA A 265 -25.80 -8.73 -7.17
CA ALA A 265 -26.69 -9.43 -6.22
C ALA A 265 -26.29 -9.19 -4.75
N SER A 266 -25.00 -9.00 -4.48
CA SER A 266 -24.46 -8.74 -3.13
C SER A 266 -24.66 -7.30 -2.66
N LYS A 267 -24.80 -6.32 -3.56
CA LYS A 267 -25.06 -4.89 -3.21
C LYS A 267 -26.29 -4.68 -2.34
N SER A 268 -27.23 -5.61 -2.31
CA SER A 268 -28.40 -5.56 -1.43
C SER A 268 -28.08 -5.75 0.06
N LYS A 269 -26.88 -6.25 0.41
CA LYS A 269 -26.40 -6.44 1.79
C LYS A 269 -25.43 -5.35 2.25
N ALA A 270 -25.27 -4.29 1.48
CA ALA A 270 -24.28 -3.26 1.71
C ALA A 270 -24.35 -2.66 3.13
N PHE A 271 -23.18 -2.51 3.70
CA PHE A 271 -22.92 -1.87 4.99
C PHE A 271 -23.52 -0.45 5.01
N LYS A 272 -24.36 -0.13 5.99
CA LYS A 272 -25.09 1.16 6.10
C LYS A 272 -24.22 2.36 6.52
N THR A 273 -22.92 2.29 6.46
CA THR A 273 -22.04 3.43 6.71
C THR A 273 -21.83 4.24 5.44
N ASN A 274 -22.00 5.57 5.55
CA ASN A 274 -21.66 6.46 4.44
C ASN A 274 -20.14 6.62 4.40
N PRO A 275 -19.43 6.06 3.42
CA PRO A 275 -18.00 6.30 3.27
C PRO A 275 -17.73 7.75 2.89
N LEU A 276 -16.59 8.27 3.31
CA LEU A 276 -16.02 9.48 2.74
C LEU A 276 -15.67 9.20 1.28
N LYS A 277 -15.84 10.20 0.42
CA LYS A 277 -15.61 10.08 -1.02
C LYS A 277 -14.66 11.16 -1.50
N ASP A 278 -14.00 10.85 -2.62
CA ASP A 278 -13.20 11.80 -3.38
C ASP A 278 -12.12 12.50 -2.54
N LEU A 279 -11.47 11.74 -1.65
CA LEU A 279 -10.31 12.22 -0.92
C LEU A 279 -9.05 12.12 -1.79
N VAL A 280 -8.02 12.82 -1.37
CA VAL A 280 -6.68 12.76 -1.95
C VAL A 280 -5.70 12.37 -0.86
N GLY A 281 -4.91 11.33 -1.12
CA GLY A 281 -3.78 10.96 -0.29
C GLY A 281 -2.57 11.79 -0.65
N LEU A 282 -1.93 12.45 0.32
CA LEU A 282 -0.63 13.08 0.18
C LEU A 282 0.40 12.21 0.88
N TYR A 283 1.43 11.82 0.16
CA TYR A 283 2.51 10.92 0.60
C TYR A 283 3.85 11.64 0.48
N CYS A 284 4.68 11.56 1.51
CA CYS A 284 6.00 12.20 1.57
C CYS A 284 7.04 11.15 1.96
N ILE A 285 8.07 10.95 1.13
CA ILE A 285 9.21 10.08 1.41
C ILE A 285 10.39 10.96 1.82
N VAL A 286 10.90 10.76 3.03
CA VAL A 286 11.98 11.56 3.60
C VAL A 286 12.93 10.70 4.43
N PRO A 287 14.20 11.10 4.64
CA PRO A 287 15.07 10.46 5.62
C PRO A 287 14.43 10.44 7.00
N ARG A 288 14.67 9.37 7.76
CA ARG A 288 14.04 9.15 9.08
C ARG A 288 14.26 10.31 10.05
N ASP A 289 15.42 10.93 10.02
CA ASP A 289 15.76 12.04 10.92
C ASP A 289 14.88 13.29 10.70
N ASN A 290 14.27 13.41 9.52
CA ASN A 290 13.45 14.57 9.14
C ASN A 290 11.95 14.29 9.14
N TYR A 291 11.51 13.06 9.49
CA TYR A 291 10.09 12.71 9.40
C TYR A 291 9.20 13.54 10.33
N SER A 292 9.70 13.88 11.54
CA SER A 292 8.94 14.65 12.52
C SER A 292 8.63 16.07 12.04
N ASP A 293 9.56 16.72 11.33
CA ASP A 293 9.34 18.05 10.76
C ASP A 293 8.22 18.03 9.72
N VAL A 294 8.20 17.03 8.84
CA VAL A 294 7.17 16.85 7.82
C VAL A 294 5.84 16.45 8.46
N TYR A 295 5.86 15.54 9.43
CA TYR A 295 4.69 15.12 10.19
C TYR A 295 3.99 16.31 10.86
N ASP A 296 4.77 17.15 11.57
CA ASP A 296 4.24 18.34 12.24
C ASP A 296 3.72 19.37 11.25
N ALA A 297 4.40 19.59 10.12
CA ALA A 297 3.96 20.51 9.08
C ALA A 297 2.59 20.10 8.48
N ILE A 298 2.39 18.81 8.26
CA ILE A 298 1.11 18.25 7.78
C ILE A 298 -0.01 18.52 8.79
N LEU A 299 0.23 18.24 10.07
CA LEU A 299 -0.77 18.46 11.13
C LEU A 299 -1.07 19.95 11.38
N GLU A 300 -0.05 20.81 11.31
CA GLU A 300 -0.20 22.25 11.50
C GLU A 300 -0.95 22.90 10.33
N ALA A 301 -0.80 22.37 9.12
CA ALA A 301 -1.57 22.77 7.96
C ALA A 301 -3.04 22.31 7.98
N GLY A 302 -3.48 21.55 9.02
CA GLY A 302 -4.86 21.19 9.26
C GLY A 302 -5.27 19.80 8.78
N ALA A 303 -4.32 18.91 8.52
CA ALA A 303 -4.63 17.51 8.24
C ALA A 303 -5.30 16.84 9.45
N PRO A 304 -6.33 15.99 9.26
CA PRO A 304 -7.07 15.36 10.35
C PRO A 304 -6.27 14.29 11.09
N GLY A 305 -5.29 13.70 10.41
CA GLY A 305 -4.40 12.67 10.94
C GLY A 305 -3.25 12.42 9.99
N VAL A 306 -2.19 11.85 10.51
CA VAL A 306 -0.97 11.49 9.76
C VAL A 306 -0.56 10.08 10.13
N SER A 307 -0.13 9.33 9.15
CA SER A 307 0.44 7.98 9.32
C SER A 307 1.87 7.94 8.81
N THR A 308 2.70 7.09 9.41
CA THR A 308 4.10 6.94 9.03
C THR A 308 4.49 5.47 9.02
N ASN A 309 5.05 5.01 7.90
CA ASN A 309 5.77 3.75 7.84
C ASN A 309 7.27 4.04 7.80
N PHE A 310 8.06 3.23 8.52
CA PHE A 310 9.51 3.30 8.52
C PHE A 310 10.07 2.15 7.70
N GLY A 311 11.12 2.45 6.95
CA GLY A 311 11.73 1.50 6.04
C GLY A 311 13.13 1.92 5.64
N VAL A 312 13.63 1.34 4.58
CA VAL A 312 14.93 1.65 3.98
C VAL A 312 14.76 2.13 2.55
N MET A 313 15.69 2.95 2.09
CA MET A 313 15.74 3.33 0.68
C MET A 313 16.81 2.51 -0.01
N ILE A 314 16.43 1.76 -1.03
CA ILE A 314 17.33 1.07 -1.94
C ILE A 314 17.57 2.00 -3.12
N ASP A 315 18.80 2.47 -3.28
CA ASP A 315 19.20 3.24 -4.45
C ASP A 315 19.80 2.28 -5.49
N ALA A 316 19.04 2.01 -6.53
CA ALA A 316 19.43 1.06 -7.57
C ALA A 316 20.60 1.59 -8.44
N ASP A 317 20.88 2.90 -8.43
CA ASP A 317 21.97 3.54 -9.15
C ASP A 317 23.29 3.63 -8.33
N ALA A 318 23.21 3.46 -7.02
CA ALA A 318 24.40 3.42 -6.17
C ALA A 318 25.11 2.07 -6.33
N GLY A 319 26.14 2.03 -7.15
CA GLY A 319 26.91 0.83 -7.56
C GLY A 319 27.56 -0.01 -6.44
N ASP A 320 27.13 0.14 -5.21
CA ASP A 320 27.58 -0.61 -4.04
C ASP A 320 26.35 -0.91 -3.15
N ALA A 321 25.74 -2.06 -3.38
CA ALA A 321 24.53 -2.52 -2.69
C ALA A 321 24.67 -2.54 -1.14
N ASP A 322 25.88 -2.61 -0.62
CA ASP A 322 26.16 -2.62 0.82
C ASP A 322 26.08 -1.23 1.48
N GLN A 323 26.23 -0.12 0.75
CA GLN A 323 26.16 1.24 1.30
C GLN A 323 24.75 1.84 1.22
N ALA A 324 23.96 1.47 0.24
CA ALA A 324 22.59 1.97 0.04
C ALA A 324 21.56 1.41 1.03
N GLN A 325 21.81 0.22 1.58
CA GLN A 325 20.85 -0.52 2.42
C GLN A 325 20.74 -0.08 3.88
N ASN A 326 21.55 0.88 4.34
CA ASN A 326 21.61 1.22 5.78
C ASN A 326 20.92 2.53 6.16
N GLU A 327 20.39 3.30 5.23
CA GLU A 327 19.74 4.54 5.59
C GLU A 327 18.25 4.33 5.83
N GLU A 328 17.81 4.67 7.04
CA GLU A 328 16.41 4.61 7.41
C GLU A 328 15.64 5.80 6.84
N TRP A 329 14.48 5.50 6.26
CA TRP A 329 13.58 6.46 5.68
C TRP A 329 12.17 6.32 6.28
N ALA A 330 11.37 7.34 6.06
CA ALA A 330 9.98 7.38 6.46
C ALA A 330 9.09 7.75 5.28
N LEU A 331 7.98 7.03 5.15
CA LEU A 331 6.84 7.41 4.33
C LEU A 331 5.78 8.01 5.23
N VAL A 332 5.64 9.33 5.19
CA VAL A 332 4.67 10.11 5.97
C VAL A 332 3.48 10.46 5.08
N TYR A 333 2.26 10.13 5.48
CA TYR A 333 1.12 10.36 4.63
C TYR A 333 -0.18 10.71 5.37
N THR A 334 -1.07 11.38 4.67
CA THR A 334 -2.38 11.80 5.15
C THR A 334 -3.43 11.71 4.04
N SER A 335 -4.70 11.64 4.42
CA SER A 335 -5.84 11.71 3.50
C SER A 335 -6.62 13.00 3.72
N LEU A 336 -6.82 13.75 2.65
CA LEU A 336 -7.33 15.11 2.67
C LEU A 336 -8.57 15.26 1.79
N GLY A 337 -9.48 16.13 2.19
CA GLY A 337 -10.49 16.64 1.25
C GLY A 337 -9.81 17.48 0.15
N PRO A 338 -10.33 17.46 -1.09
CA PRO A 338 -9.69 18.14 -2.23
C PRO A 338 -9.36 19.62 -1.97
N ALA A 339 -10.20 20.32 -1.24
CA ALA A 339 -10.00 21.74 -0.92
C ALA A 339 -8.78 22.03 -0.04
N ASN A 340 -8.26 21.04 0.68
CA ASN A 340 -7.14 21.21 1.62
C ASN A 340 -5.81 20.71 1.07
N VAL A 341 -5.79 20.01 -0.06
CA VAL A 341 -4.60 19.36 -0.62
C VAL A 341 -3.50 20.38 -0.89
N ASP A 342 -3.80 21.46 -1.59
CA ASP A 342 -2.81 22.47 -1.96
C ASP A 342 -2.21 23.13 -0.71
N ASN A 343 -3.02 23.48 0.27
CA ASN A 343 -2.54 24.12 1.50
C ASN A 343 -1.58 23.19 2.28
N VAL A 344 -1.90 21.92 2.41
CA VAL A 344 -1.04 20.96 3.14
C VAL A 344 0.22 20.67 2.32
N ARG A 345 0.10 20.46 1.01
CA ARG A 345 1.24 20.24 0.12
C ARG A 345 2.22 21.40 0.14
N ASP A 346 1.73 22.65 0.04
CA ASP A 346 2.57 23.84 0.04
C ASP A 346 3.24 24.04 1.41
N SER A 347 2.57 23.70 2.51
CA SER A 347 3.15 23.69 3.86
C SER A 347 4.30 22.69 3.98
N VAL A 348 4.14 21.49 3.45
CA VAL A 348 5.21 20.46 3.39
C VAL A 348 6.38 20.96 2.55
N ALA A 349 6.12 21.46 1.34
CA ALA A 349 7.17 22.00 0.45
C ALA A 349 7.96 23.10 1.13
N LYS A 350 7.25 24.03 1.79
CA LYS A 350 7.88 25.13 2.55
C LYS A 350 8.75 24.60 3.69
N LYS A 351 8.26 23.61 4.45
CA LYS A 351 9.03 23.00 5.54
C LYS A 351 10.31 22.34 5.04
N ILE A 352 10.24 21.58 3.94
CA ILE A 352 11.38 20.92 3.31
C ILE A 352 12.43 21.97 2.88
N ASP A 353 12.00 23.10 2.29
CA ASP A 353 12.88 24.22 1.94
C ASP A 353 13.51 24.87 3.19
N GLU A 354 12.73 25.09 4.26
CA GLU A 354 13.19 25.70 5.51
C GLU A 354 14.28 24.89 6.21
N ILE A 355 14.15 23.55 6.21
CA ILE A 355 15.16 22.66 6.82
C ILE A 355 16.30 22.31 5.85
N GLY A 356 16.24 22.79 4.61
CA GLY A 356 17.28 22.55 3.61
C GLY A 356 17.38 21.09 3.18
N LEU A 357 16.27 20.35 3.21
CA LEU A 357 16.23 18.93 2.86
C LEU A 357 16.27 18.77 1.35
N ASP A 358 17.36 18.21 0.83
CA ASP A 358 17.60 17.99 -0.60
C ASP A 358 17.31 16.55 -1.08
N ARG A 359 16.80 15.69 -0.17
CA ARG A 359 16.47 14.28 -0.39
C ARG A 359 15.06 14.01 0.08
N ALA A 360 14.08 14.42 -0.69
CA ALA A 360 12.66 14.22 -0.39
C ALA A 360 11.86 14.06 -1.67
N ALA A 361 10.79 13.27 -1.61
CA ALA A 361 9.75 13.25 -2.62
C ALA A 361 8.39 13.31 -1.97
N PHE A 362 7.42 13.91 -2.67
CA PHE A 362 6.02 13.82 -2.29
C PHE A 362 5.14 13.69 -3.52
N TYR A 363 4.07 12.95 -3.36
CA TYR A 363 3.13 12.66 -4.43
C TYR A 363 1.72 12.53 -3.89
N THR A 364 0.75 12.64 -4.79
CA THR A 364 -0.67 12.52 -4.43
C THR A 364 -1.34 11.39 -5.21
N LEU A 365 -2.19 10.64 -4.50
CA LEU A 365 -2.98 9.54 -5.05
C LEU A 365 -4.46 9.80 -4.86
N PRO A 366 -5.33 9.34 -5.80
CA PRO A 366 -6.77 9.42 -5.61
C PRO A 366 -7.23 8.42 -4.56
N ILE A 367 -8.12 8.85 -3.67
CA ILE A 367 -8.79 8.02 -2.67
C ILE A 367 -10.30 8.15 -2.87
N PRO A 368 -10.90 7.38 -3.78
CA PRO A 368 -12.32 7.50 -4.10
C PRO A 368 -13.22 7.11 -2.94
N ARG A 369 -12.72 6.29 -2.00
CA ARG A 369 -13.50 5.79 -0.87
C ARG A 369 -12.64 5.69 0.38
N ALA A 370 -13.16 6.16 1.50
CA ALA A 370 -12.55 5.97 2.82
C ALA A 370 -13.60 5.83 3.91
N LEU A 371 -13.22 5.26 5.04
CA LEU A 371 -14.06 5.05 6.21
C LEU A 371 -13.29 5.33 7.50
N THR A 372 -13.92 6.05 8.40
CA THR A 372 -13.47 6.26 9.77
C THR A 372 -14.66 6.71 10.62
N TYR A 373 -14.48 6.82 11.92
CA TYR A 373 -15.46 7.42 12.79
C TYR A 373 -15.50 8.95 12.61
N LEU A 374 -16.64 9.48 12.21
CA LEU A 374 -16.83 10.92 11.95
C LEU A 374 -17.43 11.70 13.14
N GLY A 375 -17.77 11.02 14.22
CA GLY A 375 -18.55 11.60 15.31
C GLY A 375 -20.05 11.52 15.02
N GLY A 376 -20.85 11.19 16.00
CA GLY A 376 -22.31 11.23 15.98
C GLY A 376 -22.80 12.40 16.83
#